data_6d765f93d570c9198c45ce7dc9f21edf
#
_entry.id   6d765f93d570c9198c45ce7dc9f21edf
#
_cell.length_a   1.000
_cell.length_b   1.000
_cell.length_c   1.000
_cell.angle_alpha   90.00
_cell.angle_beta   90.00
_cell.angle_gamma   90.00
#
_symmetry.space_group_name_H-M   'P 1'
#
loop_
_entity.id
_entity.type
_entity.pdbx_description
1 polymer ?
#
loop_
_entity_poly.entity_id
_entity_poly.type
_entity_poly.pdbx_seq_one_letter_code
_entity_poly.pdbx_strand_id
1 'polypeptide(L)'
;MQGKLRVGDNLLSINDASSKYKVSRDTVFKAYNELKRLGVIDSTPQKGYFVKGEVNRVLLLLDTYSPFKKDLYHRFADNIPENYKVDLIFHQYNENLFETILTESIGKYSMYIVMNFSNDKLSETLKSIPAGKLLLLDFGDFEKSDFSFICQDFNQALYDSLKSGIETIRKFRKLVFVFPEDLRHPISSIDYFKQFCADFDFEYELVRKSTEWKGVKEGSLYLCITTEDMVKIVKDANLSGCKLGSEIGLISYNDDPVLEIIKNGISSISIDFGLMGEMAAQFVKTKEAIQEYLPTKLIVRGSI
;
A
#
# COMPACT_ATOMS: atom_id res chain seq x y z
N MET A 1 6.08 -47.94 -12.00
CA MET A 1 6.21 -46.47 -11.97
C MET A 1 4.82 -45.89 -11.65
N GLN A 2 4.60 -45.43 -10.45
CA GLN A 2 3.38 -44.69 -10.09
C GLN A 2 3.56 -43.26 -10.67
N GLY A 3 2.84 -42.95 -11.75
CA GLY A 3 2.82 -41.61 -12.33
C GLY A 3 2.17 -40.63 -11.34
N LYS A 4 2.92 -39.66 -10.86
CA LYS A 4 2.35 -38.58 -10.07
C LYS A 4 1.50 -37.71 -10.99
N LEU A 5 0.22 -37.54 -10.65
CA LEU A 5 -0.66 -36.59 -11.32
C LEU A 5 -0.15 -35.18 -11.06
N ARG A 6 -0.19 -34.34 -12.10
CA ARG A 6 0.17 -32.91 -12.02
C ARG A 6 -1.09 -32.05 -11.90
N VAL A 7 -0.93 -30.83 -11.46
CA VAL A 7 -2.00 -29.83 -11.48
C VAL A 7 -2.59 -29.73 -12.89
N GLY A 8 -3.89 -29.78 -12.99
CA GLY A 8 -4.62 -29.75 -14.25
C GLY A 8 -4.86 -31.11 -14.91
N ASP A 9 -4.18 -32.18 -14.46
CA ASP A 9 -4.41 -33.53 -14.98
C ASP A 9 -5.82 -34.01 -14.62
N ASN A 10 -6.48 -34.67 -15.57
CA ASN A 10 -7.79 -35.24 -15.33
C ASN A 10 -7.68 -36.51 -14.52
N LEU A 11 -8.57 -36.65 -13.53
CA LEU A 11 -8.80 -37.91 -12.85
C LEU A 11 -9.69 -38.82 -13.73
N LEU A 12 -9.66 -40.09 -13.41
CA LEU A 12 -10.62 -41.04 -13.99
C LEU A 12 -12.06 -40.62 -13.66
N SER A 13 -12.99 -40.88 -14.56
CA SER A 13 -14.41 -40.75 -14.20
C SER A 13 -14.77 -41.67 -13.04
N ILE A 14 -15.85 -41.39 -12.35
CA ILE A 14 -16.33 -42.27 -11.26
C ILE A 14 -16.51 -43.71 -11.77
N ASN A 15 -17.00 -43.89 -12.98
CA ASN A 15 -17.22 -45.22 -13.56
C ASN A 15 -15.88 -45.94 -13.85
N ASP A 16 -14.95 -45.21 -14.46
CA ASP A 16 -13.63 -45.76 -14.82
C ASP A 16 -12.80 -46.08 -13.58
N ALA A 17 -12.85 -45.21 -12.56
CA ALA A 17 -12.18 -45.46 -11.29
C ALA A 17 -12.80 -46.65 -10.53
N SER A 18 -14.14 -46.73 -10.50
CA SER A 18 -14.86 -47.89 -9.92
C SER A 18 -14.43 -49.19 -10.59
N SER A 19 -14.40 -49.23 -11.91
CA SER A 19 -14.00 -50.41 -12.69
C SER A 19 -12.51 -50.75 -12.48
N LYS A 20 -11.64 -49.78 -12.55
CA LYS A 20 -10.19 -49.96 -12.42
C LYS A 20 -9.76 -50.45 -11.04
N TYR A 21 -10.34 -49.85 -9.99
CA TYR A 21 -9.97 -50.16 -8.60
C TYR A 21 -10.87 -51.21 -7.94
N LYS A 22 -11.88 -51.72 -8.67
CA LYS A 22 -12.83 -52.75 -8.19
C LYS A 22 -13.55 -52.37 -6.89
N VAL A 23 -13.97 -51.11 -6.79
CA VAL A 23 -14.73 -50.54 -5.68
C VAL A 23 -16.07 -50.02 -6.17
N SER A 24 -17.02 -49.82 -5.26
CA SER A 24 -18.33 -49.30 -5.66
C SER A 24 -18.23 -47.85 -6.16
N ARG A 25 -19.14 -47.46 -7.06
CA ARG A 25 -19.24 -46.05 -7.53
C ARG A 25 -19.46 -45.10 -6.37
N ASP A 26 -20.22 -45.47 -5.37
CA ASP A 26 -20.47 -44.68 -4.18
C ASP A 26 -19.19 -44.46 -3.37
N THR A 27 -18.33 -45.47 -3.28
CA THR A 27 -17.00 -45.35 -2.64
C THR A 27 -16.12 -44.34 -3.36
N VAL A 28 -16.07 -44.40 -4.71
CA VAL A 28 -15.31 -43.45 -5.51
C VAL A 28 -15.88 -42.03 -5.35
N PHE A 29 -17.20 -41.89 -5.39
CA PHE A 29 -17.88 -40.60 -5.23
C PHE A 29 -17.58 -39.97 -3.87
N LYS A 30 -17.65 -40.74 -2.79
CA LYS A 30 -17.29 -40.24 -1.44
C LYS A 30 -15.83 -39.84 -1.36
N ALA A 31 -14.91 -40.63 -1.92
CA ALA A 31 -13.50 -40.31 -1.96
C ALA A 31 -13.22 -38.98 -2.76
N TYR A 32 -13.88 -38.83 -3.91
CA TYR A 32 -13.72 -37.62 -4.73
C TYR A 32 -14.34 -36.40 -4.03
N ASN A 33 -15.46 -36.52 -3.36
CA ASN A 33 -16.03 -35.43 -2.57
C ASN A 33 -15.12 -35.04 -1.41
N GLU A 34 -14.48 -36.00 -0.75
CA GLU A 34 -13.51 -35.69 0.31
C GLU A 34 -12.28 -34.99 -0.25
N LEU A 35 -11.70 -35.44 -1.37
CA LEU A 35 -10.61 -34.77 -2.04
C LEU A 35 -11.00 -33.36 -2.52
N LYS A 36 -12.25 -33.17 -2.96
CA LYS A 36 -12.78 -31.85 -3.33
C LYS A 36 -12.95 -30.94 -2.10
N ARG A 37 -13.44 -31.49 -0.98
CA ARG A 37 -13.54 -30.79 0.30
C ARG A 37 -12.15 -30.33 0.81
N LEU A 38 -11.15 -31.18 0.63
CA LEU A 38 -9.74 -30.89 0.95
C LEU A 38 -9.06 -29.95 -0.06
N GLY A 39 -9.75 -29.57 -1.15
CA GLY A 39 -9.21 -28.69 -2.18
C GLY A 39 -8.16 -29.33 -3.11
N VAL A 40 -7.97 -30.64 -3.04
CA VAL A 40 -6.97 -31.37 -3.84
C VAL A 40 -7.44 -31.56 -5.30
N ILE A 41 -8.74 -31.72 -5.51
CA ILE A 41 -9.34 -31.83 -6.84
C ILE A 41 -10.53 -30.88 -6.98
N ASP A 42 -10.92 -30.62 -8.23
CA ASP A 42 -12.18 -29.94 -8.54
C ASP A 42 -12.89 -30.64 -9.71
N SER A 43 -14.09 -30.21 -10.06
CA SER A 43 -14.84 -30.76 -11.18
C SER A 43 -15.65 -29.70 -11.92
N THR A 44 -15.66 -29.77 -13.24
CA THR A 44 -16.57 -29.01 -14.10
C THR A 44 -17.33 -29.93 -15.04
N PRO A 45 -18.52 -29.53 -15.52
CA PRO A 45 -19.29 -30.34 -16.47
C PRO A 45 -18.53 -30.73 -17.73
N GLN A 46 -17.63 -29.87 -18.21
CA GLN A 46 -16.89 -30.07 -19.46
C GLN A 46 -15.57 -30.84 -19.27
N LYS A 47 -14.93 -30.72 -18.11
CA LYS A 47 -13.59 -31.29 -17.86
C LYS A 47 -13.64 -32.57 -16.99
N GLY A 48 -14.74 -32.80 -16.28
CA GLY A 48 -14.81 -33.86 -15.28
C GLY A 48 -14.01 -33.51 -14.03
N TYR A 49 -13.51 -34.52 -13.32
CA TYR A 49 -12.66 -34.34 -12.15
C TYR A 49 -11.20 -34.12 -12.57
N PHE A 50 -10.53 -33.12 -11.99
CA PHE A 50 -9.14 -32.80 -12.27
C PHE A 50 -8.39 -32.38 -11.01
N VAL A 51 -7.06 -32.53 -11.01
CA VAL A 51 -6.20 -32.09 -9.91
C VAL A 51 -6.25 -30.57 -9.84
N LYS A 52 -6.76 -30.07 -8.73
CA LYS A 52 -6.75 -28.65 -8.44
C LYS A 52 -5.36 -28.23 -7.99
N GLY A 53 -4.82 -27.15 -8.53
CA GLY A 53 -3.65 -26.54 -7.96
C GLY A 53 -3.96 -26.03 -6.54
N GLU A 54 -3.01 -26.13 -5.64
CA GLU A 54 -3.11 -25.38 -4.39
C GLU A 54 -3.34 -23.92 -4.73
N VAL A 55 -4.53 -23.43 -4.42
CA VAL A 55 -4.80 -22.01 -4.51
C VAL A 55 -4.15 -21.38 -3.29
N ASN A 56 -2.98 -20.86 -3.47
CA ASN A 56 -2.32 -20.07 -2.44
C ASN A 56 -3.13 -18.80 -2.19
N ARG A 57 -3.26 -18.42 -0.93
CA ARG A 57 -3.95 -17.17 -0.55
C ARG A 57 -2.92 -16.19 -0.01
N VAL A 58 -3.04 -14.94 -0.44
CA VAL A 58 -2.27 -13.82 0.08
C VAL A 58 -3.22 -12.89 0.81
N LEU A 59 -2.92 -12.58 2.06
CA LEU A 59 -3.54 -11.46 2.75
C LEU A 59 -2.82 -10.17 2.35
N LEU A 60 -3.54 -9.25 1.73
CA LEU A 60 -3.10 -7.86 1.53
C LEU A 60 -3.89 -6.98 2.50
N LEU A 61 -3.26 -6.65 3.64
CA LEU A 61 -3.86 -5.86 4.71
C LEU A 61 -3.31 -4.44 4.64
N LEU A 62 -4.14 -3.51 4.22
CA LEU A 62 -3.80 -2.09 4.09
C LEU A 62 -4.49 -1.26 5.18
N ASP A 63 -4.02 -0.04 5.39
CA ASP A 63 -4.60 0.89 6.36
C ASP A 63 -5.97 1.43 5.90
N THR A 64 -6.00 2.32 4.93
CA THR A 64 -7.22 2.92 4.37
C THR A 64 -7.21 2.86 2.85
N TYR A 65 -8.38 2.97 2.24
CA TYR A 65 -8.47 3.13 0.79
C TYR A 65 -8.01 4.54 0.38
N SER A 66 -7.20 4.59 -0.67
CA SER A 66 -6.83 5.83 -1.36
C SER A 66 -6.51 5.53 -2.83
N PRO A 67 -6.58 6.51 -3.75
CA PRO A 67 -6.30 6.28 -5.16
C PRO A 67 -4.92 5.70 -5.44
N PHE A 68 -3.87 6.16 -4.76
CA PHE A 68 -2.53 5.61 -4.91
C PHE A 68 -2.39 4.17 -4.38
N LYS A 69 -3.16 3.78 -3.34
CA LYS A 69 -3.23 2.38 -2.89
C LYS A 69 -4.03 1.48 -3.84
N LYS A 70 -4.95 2.07 -4.60
CA LYS A 70 -5.59 1.38 -5.71
C LYS A 70 -4.58 0.99 -6.78
N ASP A 71 -3.64 1.87 -7.14
CA ASP A 71 -2.57 1.55 -8.08
C ASP A 71 -1.65 0.45 -7.53
N LEU A 72 -1.23 0.54 -6.28
CA LEU A 72 -0.51 -0.52 -5.58
C LEU A 72 -1.23 -1.87 -5.71
N TYR A 73 -2.53 -1.90 -5.41
CA TYR A 73 -3.32 -3.13 -5.49
C TYR A 73 -3.37 -3.70 -6.92
N HIS A 74 -3.63 -2.86 -7.93
CA HIS A 74 -3.71 -3.32 -9.31
C HIS A 74 -2.38 -3.89 -9.78
N ARG A 75 -1.28 -3.16 -9.57
CA ARG A 75 0.05 -3.64 -9.93
C ARG A 75 0.45 -4.90 -9.18
N PHE A 76 0.08 -5.01 -7.91
CA PHE A 76 0.25 -6.24 -7.14
C PHE A 76 -0.55 -7.40 -7.74
N ALA A 77 -1.85 -7.22 -7.96
CA ALA A 77 -2.76 -8.25 -8.45
C ALA A 77 -2.41 -8.73 -9.88
N ASP A 78 -2.00 -7.81 -10.74
CA ASP A 78 -1.62 -8.12 -12.13
C ASP A 78 -0.29 -8.88 -12.22
N ASN A 79 0.55 -8.77 -11.18
CA ASN A 79 1.88 -9.37 -11.17
C ASN A 79 2.02 -10.62 -10.31
N ILE A 80 1.03 -11.03 -9.51
CA ILE A 80 1.12 -12.28 -8.76
C ILE A 80 0.86 -13.51 -9.66
N PRO A 81 1.38 -14.72 -9.31
CA PRO A 81 1.09 -15.92 -10.07
C PRO A 81 -0.41 -16.29 -10.06
N GLU A 82 -0.92 -16.85 -11.17
CA GLU A 82 -2.34 -17.20 -11.36
C GLU A 82 -2.90 -18.17 -10.29
N ASN A 83 -2.03 -18.97 -9.67
CA ASN A 83 -2.40 -19.89 -8.60
C ASN A 83 -2.54 -19.23 -7.23
N TYR A 84 -2.42 -17.89 -7.15
CA TYR A 84 -2.64 -17.12 -5.93
C TYR A 84 -3.97 -16.36 -5.99
N LYS A 85 -4.62 -16.26 -4.84
CA LYS A 85 -5.78 -15.37 -4.61
C LYS A 85 -5.43 -14.32 -3.57
N VAL A 86 -5.78 -13.08 -3.87
CA VAL A 86 -5.58 -11.95 -2.97
C VAL A 86 -6.87 -11.67 -2.21
N ASP A 87 -6.78 -11.63 -0.90
CA ASP A 87 -7.82 -11.08 -0.05
C ASP A 87 -7.35 -9.69 0.41
N LEU A 88 -7.96 -8.64 -0.14
CA LEU A 88 -7.70 -7.26 0.22
C LEU A 88 -8.60 -6.84 1.38
N ILE A 89 -8.00 -6.43 2.49
CA ILE A 89 -8.71 -5.98 3.69
C ILE A 89 -8.10 -4.64 4.15
N PHE A 90 -8.95 -3.77 4.72
CA PHE A 90 -8.54 -2.48 5.27
C PHE A 90 -8.82 -2.45 6.78
N HIS A 91 -7.82 -2.06 7.58
CA HIS A 91 -7.96 -1.97 9.04
C HIS A 91 -8.35 -0.58 9.54
N GLN A 92 -8.37 0.45 8.68
CA GLN A 92 -8.84 1.81 8.98
C GLN A 92 -8.12 2.45 10.19
N TYR A 93 -6.83 2.16 10.39
CA TYR A 93 -6.05 2.56 11.57
C TYR A 93 -6.69 2.13 12.91
N ASN A 94 -7.61 1.16 12.89
CA ASN A 94 -8.23 0.61 14.08
C ASN A 94 -7.40 -0.57 14.60
N GLU A 95 -6.72 -0.37 15.73
CA GLU A 95 -5.84 -1.38 16.34
C GLU A 95 -6.59 -2.68 16.66
N ASN A 96 -7.78 -2.59 17.24
CA ASN A 96 -8.57 -3.78 17.58
C ASN A 96 -8.98 -4.57 16.33
N LEU A 97 -9.40 -3.87 15.28
CA LEU A 97 -9.74 -4.50 14.00
C LEU A 97 -8.51 -5.15 13.36
N PHE A 98 -7.37 -4.46 13.36
CA PHE A 98 -6.10 -4.96 12.84
C PHE A 98 -5.69 -6.26 13.55
N GLU A 99 -5.66 -6.28 14.88
CA GLU A 99 -5.29 -7.45 15.68
C GLU A 99 -6.29 -8.61 15.49
N THR A 100 -7.58 -8.31 15.38
CA THR A 100 -8.62 -9.32 15.09
C THR A 100 -8.38 -9.97 13.72
N ILE A 101 -8.19 -9.14 12.67
CA ILE A 101 -7.94 -9.64 11.31
C ILE A 101 -6.68 -10.53 11.30
N LEU A 102 -5.59 -10.08 11.90
CA LEU A 102 -4.35 -10.86 11.93
C LEU A 102 -4.52 -12.17 12.69
N THR A 103 -5.06 -12.13 13.91
CA THR A 103 -5.26 -13.32 14.74
C THR A 103 -6.11 -14.39 14.03
N GLU A 104 -7.19 -13.95 13.39
CA GLU A 104 -8.04 -14.84 12.61
C GLU A 104 -7.39 -15.33 11.31
N SER A 105 -6.39 -14.63 10.82
CA SER A 105 -5.70 -14.91 9.55
C SER A 105 -4.51 -15.86 9.70
N ILE A 106 -3.90 -15.95 10.88
CA ILE A 106 -2.72 -16.80 11.11
C ILE A 106 -3.00 -18.24 10.68
N GLY A 107 -2.11 -18.78 9.85
CA GLY A 107 -2.21 -20.14 9.31
C GLY A 107 -3.18 -20.31 8.13
N LYS A 108 -3.97 -19.30 7.77
CA LYS A 108 -4.92 -19.36 6.64
C LYS A 108 -4.33 -18.86 5.32
N TYR A 109 -3.23 -18.12 5.37
CA TYR A 109 -2.57 -17.52 4.20
C TYR A 109 -1.17 -18.09 4.02
N SER A 110 -0.76 -18.19 2.78
CA SER A 110 0.61 -18.55 2.40
C SER A 110 1.57 -17.38 2.54
N MET A 111 1.08 -16.16 2.33
CA MET A 111 1.83 -14.91 2.43
C MET A 111 0.97 -13.81 3.06
N TYR A 112 1.62 -12.89 3.75
CA TYR A 112 1.04 -11.73 4.43
C TYR A 112 1.77 -10.47 3.98
N ILE A 113 1.06 -9.57 3.36
CA ILE A 113 1.55 -8.27 2.88
C ILE A 113 0.79 -7.22 3.68
N VAL A 114 1.48 -6.49 4.55
CA VAL A 114 0.80 -5.75 5.63
C VAL A 114 1.33 -4.33 5.77
N MET A 115 0.44 -3.36 5.73
CA MET A 115 0.68 -2.03 6.31
C MET A 115 0.33 -2.07 7.79
N ASN A 116 1.27 -1.70 8.65
CA ASN A 116 1.04 -1.72 10.10
C ASN A 116 0.06 -0.59 10.51
N PHE A 117 -0.61 -0.76 11.65
CA PHE A 117 -1.57 0.22 12.17
C PHE A 117 -0.92 1.39 12.90
N SER A 118 0.34 1.27 13.29
CA SER A 118 1.09 2.26 14.09
C SER A 118 2.46 2.53 13.46
N ASN A 119 2.94 3.77 13.59
CA ASN A 119 4.28 4.16 13.19
C ASN A 119 5.33 3.83 14.26
N ASP A 120 4.92 3.68 15.52
CA ASP A 120 5.84 3.64 16.66
C ASP A 120 6.22 2.23 17.08
N LYS A 121 5.38 1.24 16.77
CA LYS A 121 5.60 -0.16 17.18
C LYS A 121 5.07 -1.16 16.17
N LEU A 122 5.77 -2.28 16.04
CA LEU A 122 5.27 -3.45 15.33
C LEU A 122 4.32 -4.25 16.24
N SER A 123 3.19 -4.70 15.69
CA SER A 123 2.27 -5.58 16.40
C SER A 123 2.95 -6.89 16.82
N GLU A 124 2.69 -7.34 18.04
CA GLU A 124 3.19 -8.63 18.54
C GLU A 124 2.61 -9.81 17.72
N THR A 125 1.40 -9.66 17.21
CA THR A 125 0.76 -10.68 16.37
C THR A 125 1.54 -10.86 15.05
N LEU A 126 2.05 -9.77 14.45
CA LEU A 126 2.91 -9.85 13.25
C LEU A 126 4.19 -10.62 13.52
N LYS A 127 4.79 -10.50 14.71
CA LYS A 127 6.00 -11.22 15.09
C LYS A 127 5.80 -12.73 15.15
N SER A 128 4.56 -13.20 15.27
CA SER A 128 4.23 -14.64 15.24
C SER A 128 4.21 -15.22 13.83
N ILE A 129 4.18 -14.39 12.79
CA ILE A 129 4.21 -14.82 11.39
C ILE A 129 5.67 -15.09 10.99
N PRO A 130 5.99 -16.24 10.39
CA PRO A 130 7.36 -16.53 9.92
C PRO A 130 7.85 -15.42 8.97
N ALA A 131 9.09 -14.92 9.19
CA ALA A 131 9.64 -13.79 8.44
C ALA A 131 9.61 -13.99 6.91
N GLY A 132 9.86 -15.21 6.42
CA GLY A 132 9.75 -15.52 4.98
C GLY A 132 8.34 -15.53 4.40
N LYS A 133 7.30 -15.27 5.22
CA LYS A 133 5.91 -15.14 4.79
C LYS A 133 5.33 -13.74 5.00
N LEU A 134 6.07 -12.85 5.65
CA LEU A 134 5.63 -11.50 6.00
C LEU A 134 6.43 -10.46 5.23
N LEU A 135 5.72 -9.57 4.55
CA LEU A 135 6.26 -8.33 3.97
C LEU A 135 5.55 -7.15 4.60
N LEU A 136 6.30 -6.24 5.18
CA LEU A 136 5.79 -4.98 5.70
C LEU A 136 5.81 -3.92 4.59
N LEU A 137 4.71 -3.21 4.43
CA LEU A 137 4.60 -2.12 3.46
C LEU A 137 4.46 -0.76 4.15
N ASP A 138 4.96 0.25 3.44
CA ASP A 138 4.82 1.66 3.65
C ASP A 138 5.63 2.16 4.85
N PHE A 139 5.06 2.41 6.02
CA PHE A 139 5.71 3.19 7.05
C PHE A 139 5.90 2.48 8.39
N GLY A 140 6.62 3.14 9.28
CA GLY A 140 6.91 2.75 10.66
C GLY A 140 8.37 3.05 11.01
N ASP A 141 8.58 3.73 12.13
CA ASP A 141 9.90 4.07 12.66
C ASP A 141 10.46 2.96 13.58
N PHE A 142 9.73 1.85 13.73
CA PHE A 142 10.16 0.72 14.53
C PHE A 142 11.26 -0.10 13.84
N GLU A 143 12.01 -0.85 14.64
CA GLU A 143 13.04 -1.78 14.16
C GLU A 143 12.42 -2.87 13.26
N LYS A 144 12.90 -2.96 12.03
CA LYS A 144 12.43 -3.90 11.00
C LYS A 144 13.47 -4.94 10.60
N SER A 145 14.61 -5.00 11.28
CA SER A 145 15.79 -5.76 10.84
C SER A 145 15.52 -7.23 10.50
N ASP A 146 14.57 -7.86 11.16
CA ASP A 146 14.26 -9.28 10.99
C ASP A 146 13.17 -9.54 9.91
N PHE A 147 12.60 -8.49 9.34
CA PHE A 147 11.47 -8.60 8.40
C PHE A 147 11.82 -8.06 7.02
N SER A 148 11.19 -8.63 6.00
CA SER A 148 11.14 -7.99 4.69
C SER A 148 10.26 -6.76 4.75
N PHE A 149 10.70 -5.68 4.09
CA PHE A 149 9.92 -4.46 3.99
C PHE A 149 10.14 -3.72 2.67
N ILE A 150 9.13 -2.98 2.25
CA ILE A 150 9.17 -1.98 1.18
C ILE A 150 8.47 -0.75 1.73
N CYS A 151 9.22 0.29 2.03
CA CYS A 151 8.74 1.48 2.73
C CYS A 151 9.11 2.76 1.98
N GLN A 152 8.52 3.89 2.37
CA GLN A 152 9.02 5.20 2.03
C GLN A 152 9.85 5.77 3.19
N ASP A 153 10.79 6.65 2.86
CA ASP A 153 11.50 7.46 3.85
C ASP A 153 10.76 8.81 3.98
N PHE A 154 10.18 9.03 5.16
CA PHE A 154 9.45 10.26 5.47
C PHE A 154 10.34 11.40 5.99
N ASN A 155 11.61 11.11 6.18
CA ASN A 155 12.58 11.97 6.85
C ASN A 155 13.49 12.67 5.83
N GLN A 156 14.66 12.10 5.57
CA GLN A 156 15.63 12.66 4.65
C GLN A 156 15.07 12.82 3.23
N ALA A 157 14.24 11.88 2.78
CA ALA A 157 13.67 11.96 1.44
C ALA A 157 12.66 13.11 1.28
N LEU A 158 11.96 13.55 2.33
CA LEU A 158 11.16 14.78 2.31
C LEU A 158 12.06 16.00 2.12
N TYR A 159 13.14 16.11 2.90
CA TYR A 159 14.11 17.18 2.78
C TYR A 159 14.71 17.23 1.37
N ASP A 160 15.20 16.11 0.86
CA ASP A 160 15.83 16.01 -0.45
C ASP A 160 14.85 16.32 -1.60
N SER A 161 13.58 15.91 -1.45
CA SER A 161 12.52 16.24 -2.40
C SER A 161 12.27 17.75 -2.47
N LEU A 162 12.14 18.42 -1.32
CA LEU A 162 12.00 19.88 -1.27
C LEU A 162 13.24 20.58 -1.85
N LYS A 163 14.45 20.09 -1.51
CA LYS A 163 15.71 20.61 -2.02
C LYS A 163 15.82 20.47 -3.54
N SER A 164 15.32 19.39 -4.12
CA SER A 164 15.32 19.19 -5.57
C SER A 164 14.49 20.24 -6.32
N GLY A 165 13.45 20.79 -5.66
CA GLY A 165 12.57 21.84 -6.20
C GLY A 165 12.92 23.24 -5.76
N ILE A 166 14.07 23.48 -5.13
CA ILE A 166 14.41 24.75 -4.47
C ILE A 166 14.29 25.96 -5.38
N GLU A 167 14.69 25.86 -6.65
CA GLU A 167 14.62 26.96 -7.61
C GLU A 167 13.17 27.43 -7.86
N THR A 168 12.22 26.49 -7.81
CA THR A 168 10.78 26.79 -7.96
C THR A 168 10.16 27.27 -6.65
N ILE A 169 10.62 26.71 -5.52
CA ILE A 169 10.12 27.02 -4.18
C ILE A 169 10.57 28.42 -3.73
N ARG A 170 11.75 28.91 -4.13
CA ARG A 170 12.33 30.20 -3.70
C ARG A 170 11.50 31.46 -4.02
N LYS A 171 10.54 31.36 -4.93
CA LYS A 171 9.61 32.47 -5.19
C LYS A 171 8.63 32.73 -4.04
N PHE A 172 8.46 31.78 -3.15
CA PHE A 172 7.64 31.92 -1.95
C PHE A 172 8.55 32.28 -0.76
N ARG A 173 8.07 33.20 0.09
CA ARG A 173 8.82 33.64 1.27
C ARG A 173 8.60 32.74 2.47
N LYS A 174 7.40 32.19 2.59
CA LYS A 174 6.96 31.40 3.74
C LYS A 174 6.48 30.01 3.32
N LEU A 175 6.90 29.00 4.06
CA LEU A 175 6.41 27.63 3.91
C LEU A 175 5.46 27.27 5.06
N VAL A 176 4.30 26.74 4.72
CA VAL A 176 3.28 26.36 5.69
C VAL A 176 3.04 24.86 5.58
N PHE A 177 3.38 24.11 6.62
CA PHE A 177 3.12 22.68 6.67
C PHE A 177 1.81 22.41 7.41
N VAL A 178 0.78 21.98 6.68
CA VAL A 178 -0.51 21.57 7.22
C VAL A 178 -0.42 20.11 7.61
N PHE A 179 -0.26 19.88 8.93
CA PHE A 179 0.01 18.58 9.53
C PHE A 179 -0.93 18.34 10.72
N PRO A 180 -2.15 17.81 10.51
CA PRO A 180 -3.11 17.57 11.57
C PRO A 180 -2.58 16.70 12.72
N GLU A 181 -2.98 16.99 13.97
CA GLU A 181 -2.48 16.29 15.17
C GLU A 181 -2.87 14.80 15.21
N ASP A 182 -4.01 14.45 14.67
CA ASP A 182 -4.57 13.10 14.62
C ASP A 182 -4.12 12.30 13.39
N LEU A 183 -3.26 12.89 12.56
CA LEU A 183 -2.78 12.25 11.34
C LEU A 183 -1.77 11.13 11.66
N ARG A 184 -1.92 10.01 10.96
CA ARG A 184 -1.02 8.85 11.05
C ARG A 184 0.19 8.97 10.08
N HIS A 185 0.76 10.16 9.95
CA HIS A 185 1.99 10.41 9.22
C HIS A 185 3.15 10.56 10.23
N PRO A 186 4.35 10.05 9.96
CA PRO A 186 5.47 10.14 10.91
C PRO A 186 5.78 11.59 11.30
N ILE A 187 5.76 11.87 12.59
CA ILE A 187 5.95 13.21 13.14
C ILE A 187 7.35 13.75 12.88
N SER A 188 8.32 12.86 12.71
CA SER A 188 9.71 13.19 12.39
C SER A 188 9.84 14.01 11.10
N SER A 189 8.93 13.88 10.14
CA SER A 189 8.91 14.70 8.92
C SER A 189 8.82 16.20 9.20
N ILE A 190 8.26 16.60 10.36
CA ILE A 190 8.22 18.01 10.79
C ILE A 190 9.63 18.55 11.04
N ASP A 191 10.52 17.74 11.60
CA ASP A 191 11.89 18.18 11.92
C ASP A 191 12.72 18.36 10.64
N TYR A 192 12.57 17.48 9.67
CA TYR A 192 13.21 17.61 8.36
C TYR A 192 12.64 18.77 7.53
N PHE A 193 11.34 19.05 7.64
CA PHE A 193 10.75 20.26 7.07
C PHE A 193 11.34 21.55 7.70
N LYS A 194 11.45 21.61 9.04
CA LYS A 194 12.04 22.74 9.75
C LYS A 194 13.51 22.91 9.38
N GLN A 195 14.27 21.82 9.30
CA GLN A 195 15.66 21.84 8.88
C GLN A 195 15.78 22.43 7.47
N PHE A 196 14.96 21.98 6.53
CA PHE A 196 14.93 22.54 5.17
C PHE A 196 14.66 24.06 5.19
N CYS A 197 13.69 24.51 5.97
CA CYS A 197 13.39 25.94 6.08
C CYS A 197 14.57 26.74 6.66
N ALA A 198 15.26 26.21 7.66
CA ALA A 198 16.44 26.85 8.27
C ALA A 198 17.63 26.90 7.30
N ASP A 199 17.90 25.81 6.57
CA ASP A 199 19.04 25.72 5.64
C ASP A 199 18.90 26.65 4.40
N PHE A 200 17.64 26.98 4.04
CA PHE A 200 17.33 27.83 2.86
C PHE A 200 16.68 29.17 3.20
N ASP A 201 16.71 29.60 4.45
CA ASP A 201 16.23 30.89 4.95
C ASP A 201 14.74 31.18 4.67
N PHE A 202 13.89 30.14 4.79
CA PHE A 202 12.44 30.30 4.71
C PHE A 202 11.81 30.59 6.07
N GLU A 203 10.87 31.54 6.12
CA GLU A 203 9.90 31.59 7.21
C GLU A 203 9.05 30.34 7.14
N TYR A 204 8.68 29.76 8.29
CA TYR A 204 7.77 28.61 8.30
C TYR A 204 6.65 28.73 9.33
N GLU A 205 5.60 27.99 9.09
CA GLU A 205 4.46 27.81 10.00
C GLU A 205 4.01 26.34 9.98
N LEU A 206 3.62 25.83 11.16
CA LEU A 206 2.98 24.53 11.28
C LEU A 206 1.51 24.76 11.62
N VAL A 207 0.60 24.14 10.87
CA VAL A 207 -0.84 24.15 11.16
C VAL A 207 -1.20 22.75 11.62
N ARG A 208 -1.43 22.61 12.94
CA ARG A 208 -1.72 21.32 13.60
C ARG A 208 -3.21 21.13 13.86
N LYS A 209 -3.94 22.21 14.06
CA LYS A 209 -5.37 22.21 14.37
C LYS A 209 -6.15 23.04 13.36
N SER A 210 -7.37 22.61 13.07
CA SER A 210 -8.25 23.36 12.17
C SER A 210 -8.53 24.79 12.65
N THR A 211 -8.48 25.04 13.97
CA THR A 211 -8.61 26.37 14.59
C THR A 211 -7.42 27.30 14.33
N GLU A 212 -6.27 26.78 13.97
CA GLU A 212 -5.07 27.55 13.64
C GLU A 212 -5.08 28.03 12.18
N TRP A 213 -5.93 27.45 11.35
CA TRP A 213 -6.06 27.82 9.94
C TRP A 213 -6.64 29.22 9.79
N LYS A 214 -5.89 30.10 9.14
CA LYS A 214 -6.22 31.53 8.94
C LYS A 214 -6.47 31.88 7.47
N GLY A 215 -6.73 30.87 6.63
CA GLY A 215 -6.81 31.05 5.18
C GLY A 215 -5.45 31.12 4.49
N VAL A 216 -5.47 31.19 3.17
CA VAL A 216 -4.25 31.32 2.37
C VAL A 216 -3.73 32.75 2.38
N LYS A 217 -2.41 32.92 2.23
CA LYS A 217 -1.73 34.21 2.17
C LYS A 217 -0.78 34.23 0.98
N GLU A 218 -0.79 35.33 0.25
CA GLU A 218 0.15 35.57 -0.83
C GLU A 218 1.62 35.44 -0.37
N GLY A 219 2.47 34.90 -1.23
CA GLY A 219 3.88 34.62 -0.94
C GLY A 219 4.12 33.38 -0.07
N SER A 220 3.07 32.56 0.18
CA SER A 220 3.20 31.32 0.95
C SER A 220 3.08 30.09 0.08
N LEU A 221 3.91 29.07 0.38
CA LEU A 221 3.82 27.69 -0.14
C LEU A 221 3.21 26.80 0.94
N TYR A 222 2.18 26.08 0.59
CA TYR A 222 1.50 25.13 1.46
C TYR A 222 1.92 23.70 1.12
N LEU A 223 2.42 22.96 2.09
CA LEU A 223 2.60 21.52 2.02
C LEU A 223 1.49 20.87 2.85
N CYS A 224 0.69 19.97 2.26
CA CYS A 224 -0.39 19.27 2.95
C CYS A 224 -0.32 17.77 2.70
N ILE A 225 -0.83 16.98 3.66
CA ILE A 225 -0.79 15.53 3.62
C ILE A 225 -2.14 14.94 3.22
N THR A 226 -3.24 15.58 3.64
CA THR A 226 -4.58 15.09 3.37
C THR A 226 -5.22 15.75 2.15
N THR A 227 -6.07 14.99 1.46
CA THR A 227 -6.88 15.54 0.35
C THR A 227 -7.84 16.62 0.85
N GLU A 228 -8.35 16.49 2.07
CA GLU A 228 -9.24 17.47 2.71
C GLU A 228 -8.54 18.83 2.87
N ASP A 229 -7.30 18.84 3.35
CA ASP A 229 -6.50 20.06 3.49
C ASP A 229 -6.16 20.66 2.12
N MET A 230 -5.79 19.84 1.14
CA MET A 230 -5.58 20.29 -0.23
C MET A 230 -6.82 20.99 -0.79
N VAL A 231 -7.99 20.36 -0.65
CA VAL A 231 -9.27 20.95 -1.12
C VAL A 231 -9.56 22.27 -0.41
N LYS A 232 -9.29 22.35 0.90
CA LYS A 232 -9.47 23.57 1.70
C LYS A 232 -8.56 24.69 1.19
N ILE A 233 -7.27 24.42 0.96
CA ILE A 233 -6.31 25.38 0.43
C ILE A 233 -6.76 25.90 -0.93
N VAL A 234 -7.15 25.00 -1.85
CA VAL A 234 -7.61 25.38 -3.20
C VAL A 234 -8.89 26.22 -3.15
N LYS A 235 -9.84 25.88 -2.27
CA LYS A 235 -11.07 26.69 -2.07
C LYS A 235 -10.75 28.08 -1.54
N ASP A 236 -9.88 28.18 -0.53
CA ASP A 236 -9.52 29.46 0.07
C ASP A 236 -8.73 30.33 -0.95
N ALA A 237 -7.88 29.74 -1.76
CA ALA A 237 -7.21 30.42 -2.87
C ALA A 237 -8.21 31.02 -3.85
N ASN A 238 -9.24 30.26 -4.22
CA ASN A 238 -10.30 30.76 -5.12
C ASN A 238 -11.10 31.91 -4.48
N LEU A 239 -11.42 31.79 -3.18
CA LEU A 239 -12.20 32.81 -2.46
C LEU A 239 -11.42 34.12 -2.26
N SER A 240 -10.13 34.02 -2.01
CA SER A 240 -9.25 35.17 -1.83
C SER A 240 -8.75 35.77 -3.16
N GLY A 241 -9.03 35.11 -4.29
CA GLY A 241 -8.53 35.54 -5.60
C GLY A 241 -7.04 35.24 -5.84
N CYS A 242 -6.37 34.55 -4.94
CA CYS A 242 -4.96 34.21 -5.08
C CYS A 242 -4.72 33.17 -6.19
N LYS A 243 -3.75 33.46 -7.04
CA LYS A 243 -3.37 32.56 -8.15
C LYS A 243 -2.42 31.49 -7.67
N LEU A 244 -2.89 30.23 -7.79
CA LEU A 244 -2.07 29.06 -7.49
C LEU A 244 -0.89 28.97 -8.48
N GLY A 245 0.29 28.69 -7.94
CA GLY A 245 1.52 28.56 -8.71
C GLY A 245 2.32 29.86 -8.86
N SER A 246 1.71 31.03 -8.65
CA SER A 246 2.40 32.34 -8.74
C SER A 246 2.32 33.15 -7.45
N GLU A 247 1.13 33.34 -6.89
CA GLU A 247 0.93 34.13 -5.66
C GLU A 247 0.95 33.25 -4.42
N ILE A 248 0.41 32.02 -4.54
CA ILE A 248 0.56 30.96 -3.52
C ILE A 248 1.04 29.68 -4.16
N GLY A 249 1.77 28.85 -3.42
CA GLY A 249 2.18 27.51 -3.82
C GLY A 249 1.41 26.42 -3.08
N LEU A 250 1.32 25.26 -3.72
CA LEU A 250 0.74 24.06 -3.09
C LEU A 250 1.49 22.81 -3.51
N ILE A 251 1.89 22.01 -2.52
CA ILE A 251 2.45 20.66 -2.69
C ILE A 251 1.59 19.70 -1.87
N SER A 252 1.08 18.65 -2.51
CA SER A 252 0.39 17.54 -1.84
C SER A 252 1.37 16.41 -1.50
N TYR A 253 1.22 15.79 -0.35
CA TYR A 253 1.90 14.53 -0.06
C TYR A 253 1.11 13.38 -0.68
N ASN A 254 1.84 12.43 -1.32
CA ASN A 254 1.36 11.40 -2.23
C ASN A 254 0.74 11.95 -3.52
N ASP A 255 1.05 11.28 -4.61
CA ASP A 255 0.55 11.63 -5.94
C ASP A 255 -0.75 10.90 -6.26
N ASP A 256 -1.61 11.57 -7.03
CA ASP A 256 -2.88 11.05 -7.50
C ASP A 256 -3.12 11.60 -8.91
N PRO A 257 -3.58 10.78 -9.88
CA PRO A 257 -3.90 11.26 -11.22
C PRO A 257 -4.84 12.48 -11.26
N VAL A 258 -5.71 12.64 -10.27
CA VAL A 258 -6.60 13.81 -10.19
C VAL A 258 -5.82 15.11 -9.98
N LEU A 259 -4.63 15.06 -9.40
CA LEU A 259 -3.79 16.25 -9.19
C LEU A 259 -3.32 16.89 -10.51
N GLU A 260 -3.26 16.12 -11.59
CA GLU A 260 -2.87 16.64 -12.91
C GLU A 260 -3.90 17.57 -13.51
N ILE A 261 -5.19 17.35 -13.21
CA ILE A 261 -6.31 18.09 -13.82
C ILE A 261 -6.83 19.24 -12.95
N ILE A 262 -6.45 19.33 -11.68
CA ILE A 262 -6.85 20.42 -10.80
C ILE A 262 -6.05 21.67 -11.18
N LYS A 263 -6.76 22.72 -11.69
CA LYS A 263 -6.13 23.96 -12.16
C LYS A 263 -5.09 23.66 -13.27
N ASN A 264 -3.83 24.01 -13.04
CA ASN A 264 -2.70 23.73 -13.92
C ASN A 264 -1.85 22.55 -13.42
N GLY A 265 -2.44 21.68 -12.65
CA GLY A 265 -1.79 20.57 -11.96
C GLY A 265 -1.26 20.96 -10.57
N ILE A 266 -1.50 20.07 -9.59
CA ILE A 266 -0.97 20.18 -8.23
C ILE A 266 0.33 19.40 -8.14
N SER A 267 1.39 20.05 -7.68
CA SER A 267 2.68 19.42 -7.41
C SER A 267 2.57 18.47 -6.22
N SER A 268 3.33 17.40 -6.24
CA SER A 268 3.26 16.39 -5.19
C SER A 268 4.63 15.85 -4.80
N ILE A 269 4.76 15.37 -3.58
CA ILE A 269 5.88 14.57 -3.09
C ILE A 269 5.36 13.16 -2.91
N SER A 270 5.92 12.18 -3.62
CA SER A 270 5.42 10.81 -3.63
C SER A 270 6.49 9.79 -3.95
N ILE A 271 6.26 8.56 -3.49
CA ILE A 271 6.88 7.35 -4.04
C ILE A 271 6.04 6.81 -5.21
N ASP A 272 6.57 5.83 -5.91
CA ASP A 272 5.82 5.03 -6.88
C ASP A 272 5.12 3.87 -6.17
N PHE A 273 3.82 4.02 -5.87
CA PHE A 273 3.00 2.98 -5.24
C PHE A 273 2.74 1.80 -6.16
N GLY A 274 2.74 2.00 -7.47
CA GLY A 274 2.66 0.93 -8.45
C GLY A 274 3.89 0.02 -8.37
N LEU A 275 5.09 0.62 -8.33
CA LEU A 275 6.35 -0.12 -8.12
C LEU A 275 6.34 -0.88 -6.78
N MET A 276 5.82 -0.27 -5.70
CA MET A 276 5.64 -0.97 -4.41
C MET A 276 4.80 -2.24 -4.58
N GLY A 277 3.71 -2.16 -5.34
CA GLY A 277 2.84 -3.30 -5.65
C GLY A 277 3.55 -4.38 -6.47
N GLU A 278 4.31 -4.00 -7.50
CA GLU A 278 5.10 -4.93 -8.31
C GLU A 278 6.17 -5.67 -7.48
N MET A 279 6.89 -4.94 -6.64
CA MET A 279 7.92 -5.52 -5.76
C MET A 279 7.30 -6.44 -4.71
N ALA A 280 6.13 -6.09 -4.16
CA ALA A 280 5.39 -6.95 -3.25
C ALA A 280 4.93 -8.26 -3.94
N ALA A 281 4.51 -8.20 -5.22
CA ALA A 281 4.20 -9.38 -6.00
C ALA A 281 5.45 -10.24 -6.28
N GLN A 282 6.61 -9.60 -6.52
CA GLN A 282 7.87 -10.30 -6.69
C GLN A 282 8.27 -11.06 -5.42
N PHE A 283 8.10 -10.45 -4.23
CA PHE A 283 8.30 -11.14 -2.96
C PHE A 283 7.42 -12.39 -2.82
N VAL A 284 6.15 -12.32 -3.24
CA VAL A 284 5.25 -13.50 -3.24
C VAL A 284 5.77 -14.61 -4.16
N LYS A 285 6.34 -14.25 -5.33
CA LYS A 285 6.89 -15.21 -6.30
C LYS A 285 8.15 -15.90 -5.81
N THR A 286 9.15 -15.09 -5.38
CA THR A 286 10.50 -15.58 -5.10
C THR A 286 10.67 -16.02 -3.66
N LYS A 287 9.94 -15.42 -2.72
CA LYS A 287 10.10 -15.56 -1.27
C LYS A 287 11.50 -15.12 -0.78
N GLU A 288 12.21 -14.37 -1.59
CA GLU A 288 13.49 -13.78 -1.25
C GLU A 288 13.28 -12.57 -0.34
N ALA A 289 14.11 -12.46 0.68
CA ALA A 289 14.04 -11.31 1.60
C ALA A 289 14.32 -10.01 0.84
N ILE A 290 13.54 -8.97 1.14
CA ILE A 290 13.68 -7.64 0.56
C ILE A 290 13.65 -6.61 1.68
N GLN A 291 14.54 -5.62 1.63
CA GLN A 291 14.58 -4.49 2.57
C GLN A 291 14.88 -3.23 1.76
N GLU A 292 13.83 -2.51 1.38
CA GLU A 292 13.96 -1.41 0.41
C GLU A 292 13.19 -0.17 0.89
N TYR A 293 13.83 0.99 0.73
CA TYR A 293 13.18 2.29 0.79
C TYR A 293 13.01 2.82 -0.63
N LEU A 294 11.77 3.02 -1.05
CA LEU A 294 11.48 3.54 -2.39
C LEU A 294 11.87 5.01 -2.52
N PRO A 295 12.42 5.40 -3.67
CA PRO A 295 12.76 6.80 -3.93
C PRO A 295 11.51 7.69 -3.86
N THR A 296 11.57 8.70 -2.98
CA THR A 296 10.57 9.77 -2.92
C THR A 296 10.98 10.89 -3.87
N LYS A 297 10.04 11.44 -4.63
CA LYS A 297 10.31 12.48 -5.63
C LYS A 297 9.33 13.63 -5.50
N LEU A 298 9.82 14.85 -5.75
CA LEU A 298 8.96 15.99 -6.02
C LEU A 298 8.55 15.98 -7.50
N ILE A 299 7.25 15.92 -7.73
CA ILE A 299 6.64 16.01 -9.06
C ILE A 299 6.15 17.44 -9.22
N VAL A 300 6.87 18.24 -10.02
CA VAL A 300 6.57 19.65 -10.23
C VAL A 300 5.47 19.78 -11.27
N ARG A 301 4.42 20.53 -10.92
CA ARG A 301 3.31 20.92 -11.78
C ARG A 301 3.02 22.42 -11.62
N GLY A 302 1.93 22.91 -12.17
CA GLY A 302 1.60 24.35 -12.20
C GLY A 302 1.26 24.99 -10.85
N SER A 303 1.25 24.25 -9.75
CA SER A 303 0.95 24.78 -8.40
C SER A 303 2.18 25.30 -7.65
N ILE A 304 3.38 25.10 -8.17
CA ILE A 304 4.62 25.72 -7.70
C ILE A 304 5.47 26.20 -8.84
#